data_3f17e8116765e24703216e3aba3b2e7b
#
_entry.id   3f17e8116765e24703216e3aba3b2e7b
#
_cell.length_a   1.000
_cell.length_b   1.000
_cell.length_c   1.000
_cell.angle_alpha   90.00
_cell.angle_beta   90.00
_cell.angle_gamma   90.00
#
_symmetry.space_group_name_H-M   'P 1'
#
loop_
_entity.id
_entity.type
_entity.pdbx_description
1 polymer ?
#
loop_
_entity_poly.entity_id
_entity_poly.type
_entity_poly.pdbx_seq_one_letter_code
_entity_poly.pdbx_strand_id
1 'polypeptide(L)'
;MAEAFLKIDSICKSFGNFKAVDTLSLEVPAGSVYGILGPNGAGKTTTIRMILNIIIPDSGKIEIGGRPFAEELKNQIGYLPEERGIFKKMKVLDLLSYFGELKGLSSKESKRRGSEWTERLGLKDWLKKKGEELSKGMQQKVQFICTVLHEPKLLILDEPFSGLDPISMDLLKDTILELKAKGSTILFSTHQMDSAERLCEYICLINRGTKVLDGRLAEVKRGFGKSSLAVSVEGDCSYLSDLPGVARVDDYGTYKEIRLANGGNSQKLLQEISSRSVVHRFELMEPSLHNIFIEAVRGSEGK
;
A
#
# COMPACT_ATOMS: atom_id res chain seq x y z
N MET A 1 -3.65 17.79 15.14
CA MET A 1 -3.05 16.68 14.35
C MET A 1 -3.29 15.41 15.16
N ALA A 2 -3.67 14.30 14.53
CA ALA A 2 -3.79 13.02 15.24
C ALA A 2 -2.40 12.62 15.77
N GLU A 3 -2.36 12.02 16.96
CA GLU A 3 -1.12 11.54 17.57
C GLU A 3 -0.50 10.45 16.70
N ALA A 4 0.82 10.49 16.49
CA ALA A 4 1.52 9.48 15.72
C ALA A 4 1.62 8.17 16.51
N PHE A 5 1.12 7.06 15.94
CA PHE A 5 1.23 5.73 16.53
C PHE A 5 2.60 5.09 16.26
N LEU A 6 3.13 5.30 15.05
CA LEU A 6 4.48 4.89 14.68
C LEU A 6 5.26 6.13 14.25
N LYS A 7 6.44 6.31 14.84
CA LYS A 7 7.37 7.38 14.50
C LYS A 7 8.72 6.80 14.14
N ILE A 8 9.21 7.20 12.98
CA ILE A 8 10.55 6.89 12.48
C ILE A 8 11.31 8.19 12.35
N ASP A 9 12.49 8.26 12.95
CA ASP A 9 13.35 9.44 12.91
C ASP A 9 14.73 9.08 12.38
N SER A 10 15.01 9.53 11.16
CA SER A 10 16.32 9.53 10.50
C SER A 10 17.02 8.17 10.49
N ILE A 11 16.24 7.07 10.28
CA ILE A 11 16.83 5.74 10.24
C ILE A 11 17.68 5.52 8.99
N CYS A 12 18.80 4.85 9.18
CA CYS A 12 19.67 4.39 8.10
C CYS A 12 19.91 2.88 8.21
N LYS A 13 20.10 2.22 7.05
CA LYS A 13 20.55 0.83 6.98
C LYS A 13 21.37 0.57 5.75
N SER A 14 22.56 -0.01 5.97
CA SER A 14 23.46 -0.44 4.90
C SER A 14 23.75 -1.94 5.00
N PHE A 15 23.95 -2.57 3.87
CA PHE A 15 24.43 -3.95 3.73
C PHE A 15 25.70 -3.93 2.87
N GLY A 16 26.85 -4.02 3.53
CA GLY A 16 28.13 -3.76 2.87
C GLY A 16 28.16 -2.34 2.28
N ASN A 17 28.42 -2.22 0.99
CA ASN A 17 28.46 -0.94 0.28
C ASN A 17 27.08 -0.46 -0.21
N PHE A 18 26.02 -1.25 -0.02
CA PHE A 18 24.68 -0.91 -0.48
C PHE A 18 23.88 -0.27 0.65
N LYS A 19 23.49 0.99 0.47
CA LYS A 19 22.63 1.73 1.40
C LYS A 19 21.16 1.46 1.06
N ALA A 20 20.54 0.56 1.81
CA ALA A 20 19.16 0.12 1.58
C ALA A 20 18.11 1.12 2.07
N VAL A 21 18.42 1.86 3.15
CA VAL A 21 17.60 2.95 3.69
C VAL A 21 18.52 4.09 4.10
N ASP A 22 18.21 5.30 3.65
CA ASP A 22 18.99 6.50 3.87
C ASP A 22 18.17 7.61 4.52
N THR A 23 18.43 7.88 5.79
CA THR A 23 17.88 9.01 6.56
C THR A 23 16.35 9.12 6.46
N LEU A 24 15.66 7.95 6.54
CA LEU A 24 14.22 7.90 6.42
C LEU A 24 13.55 8.36 7.71
N SER A 25 12.65 9.35 7.59
CA SER A 25 11.78 9.82 8.67
C SER A 25 10.34 9.84 8.19
N LEU A 26 9.39 9.29 8.99
CA LEU A 26 7.95 9.35 8.74
C LEU A 26 7.16 9.21 10.05
N GLU A 27 5.92 9.65 10.03
CA GLU A 27 4.98 9.53 11.14
C GLU A 27 3.66 8.93 10.65
N VAL A 28 3.24 7.83 11.29
CA VAL A 28 1.98 7.14 10.97
C VAL A 28 0.93 7.54 12.01
N PRO A 29 -0.12 8.29 11.62
CA PRO A 29 -1.18 8.66 12.56
C PRO A 29 -1.94 7.46 13.08
N ALA A 30 -2.34 7.49 14.36
CA ALA A 30 -3.14 6.44 14.96
C ALA A 30 -4.47 6.22 14.21
N GLY A 31 -4.87 4.96 14.02
CA GLY A 31 -6.12 4.59 13.35
C GLY A 31 -6.20 4.95 11.86
N SER A 32 -5.06 5.19 11.21
CA SER A 32 -5.00 5.50 9.78
C SER A 32 -4.52 4.30 8.94
N VAL A 33 -4.73 4.39 7.63
CA VAL A 33 -4.08 3.53 6.63
C VAL A 33 -2.95 4.33 5.99
N TYR A 34 -1.72 3.86 6.20
CA TYR A 34 -0.51 4.49 5.71
C TYR A 34 0.23 3.57 4.73
N GLY A 35 0.51 4.04 3.54
CA GLY A 35 1.21 3.30 2.48
C GLY A 35 2.68 3.66 2.38
N ILE A 36 3.57 2.66 2.43
CA ILE A 36 4.98 2.79 2.01
C ILE A 36 5.06 2.32 0.56
N LEU A 37 5.25 3.26 -0.35
CA LEU A 37 5.17 3.04 -1.78
C LEU A 37 6.54 3.12 -2.44
N GLY A 38 6.74 2.38 -3.51
CA GLY A 38 7.97 2.46 -4.30
C GLY A 38 8.26 1.18 -5.08
N PRO A 39 9.21 1.21 -6.01
CA PRO A 39 9.60 0.04 -6.80
C PRO A 39 10.21 -1.07 -5.95
N ASN A 40 10.41 -2.23 -6.57
CA ASN A 40 11.16 -3.32 -5.93
C ASN A 40 12.59 -2.86 -5.66
N GLY A 41 13.11 -3.21 -4.48
CA GLY A 41 14.43 -2.76 -4.04
C GLY A 41 14.50 -1.31 -3.51
N ALA A 42 13.37 -0.58 -3.41
CA ALA A 42 13.36 0.78 -2.88
C ALA A 42 13.66 0.91 -1.38
N GLY A 43 13.69 -0.20 -0.62
CA GLY A 43 13.93 -0.20 0.83
C GLY A 43 12.69 -0.45 1.68
N LYS A 44 11.51 -0.69 1.08
CA LYS A 44 10.22 -0.89 1.79
C LYS A 44 10.28 -2.02 2.82
N THR A 45 10.60 -3.24 2.39
CA THR A 45 10.70 -4.43 3.27
C THR A 45 11.81 -4.26 4.32
N THR A 46 12.94 -3.62 3.99
CA THR A 46 13.99 -3.31 4.96
C THR A 46 13.48 -2.37 6.05
N THR A 47 12.73 -1.33 5.68
CA THR A 47 12.08 -0.40 6.62
C THR A 47 11.11 -1.15 7.54
N ILE A 48 10.24 -2.00 6.98
CA ILE A 48 9.30 -2.83 7.76
C ILE A 48 10.07 -3.74 8.74
N ARG A 49 11.12 -4.41 8.30
CA ARG A 49 11.93 -5.28 9.17
C ARG A 49 12.63 -4.51 10.29
N MET A 50 12.99 -3.24 10.07
CA MET A 50 13.52 -2.37 11.14
C MET A 50 12.41 -1.96 12.13
N ILE A 51 11.21 -1.63 11.67
CA ILE A 51 10.05 -1.34 12.54
C ILE A 51 9.74 -2.53 13.47
N LEU A 52 9.85 -3.74 12.95
CA LEU A 52 9.61 -5.00 13.68
C LEU A 52 10.79 -5.45 14.55
N ASN A 53 11.88 -4.69 14.60
CA ASN A 53 13.13 -5.05 15.28
C ASN A 53 13.72 -6.40 14.83
N ILE A 54 13.41 -6.82 13.58
CA ILE A 54 14.04 -7.98 12.93
C ILE A 54 15.45 -7.61 12.46
N ILE A 55 15.61 -6.37 11.99
CA ILE A 55 16.88 -5.76 11.61
C ILE A 55 17.05 -4.50 12.45
N ILE A 56 18.24 -4.32 13.03
CA ILE A 56 18.57 -3.11 13.79
C ILE A 56 19.02 -2.04 12.80
N PRO A 57 18.48 -0.82 12.84
CA PRO A 57 18.98 0.31 12.06
C PRO A 57 20.42 0.66 12.49
N ASP A 58 21.23 1.13 11.54
CA ASP A 58 22.60 1.57 11.82
C ASP A 58 22.63 2.93 12.56
N SER A 59 21.58 3.74 12.34
CA SER A 59 21.35 5.01 13.05
C SER A 59 19.86 5.36 13.03
N GLY A 60 19.47 6.37 13.83
CA GLY A 60 18.10 6.85 13.95
C GLY A 60 17.31 6.11 15.03
N LYS A 61 16.01 6.39 15.11
CA LYS A 61 15.11 5.86 16.15
C LYS A 61 13.76 5.45 15.58
N ILE A 62 13.15 4.44 16.20
CA ILE A 62 11.80 3.98 15.88
C ILE A 62 11.00 3.88 17.18
N GLU A 63 9.84 4.51 17.22
CA GLU A 63 8.92 4.49 18.36
C GLU A 63 7.54 4.01 17.92
N ILE A 64 6.93 3.14 18.74
CA ILE A 64 5.59 2.60 18.52
C ILE A 64 4.75 2.90 19.77
N GLY A 65 3.63 3.61 19.62
CA GLY A 65 2.81 4.05 20.74
C GLY A 65 3.59 4.95 21.72
N GLY A 66 4.44 5.82 21.19
CA GLY A 66 5.24 6.80 21.96
C GLY A 66 6.42 6.21 22.75
N ARG A 67 6.82 4.96 22.48
CA ARG A 67 7.95 4.31 23.15
C ARG A 67 8.80 3.47 22.17
N PRO A 68 10.09 3.25 22.45
CA PRO A 68 10.92 2.35 21.69
C PRO A 68 10.32 0.94 21.63
N PHE A 69 10.73 0.16 20.61
CA PHE A 69 10.29 -1.22 20.47
C PHE A 69 10.63 -2.02 21.75
N ALA A 70 9.64 -2.73 22.27
CA ALA A 70 9.76 -3.64 23.41
C ALA A 70 9.06 -4.97 23.10
N GLU A 71 9.50 -6.06 23.73
CA GLU A 71 8.98 -7.41 23.45
C GLU A 71 7.46 -7.53 23.63
N GLU A 72 6.90 -6.79 24.61
CA GLU A 72 5.46 -6.77 24.90
C GLU A 72 4.64 -6.20 23.73
N LEU A 73 5.26 -5.35 22.89
CA LEU A 73 4.60 -4.80 21.70
C LEU A 73 4.33 -5.86 20.64
N LYS A 74 5.08 -6.96 20.61
CA LYS A 74 4.89 -8.06 19.65
C LYS A 74 3.46 -8.61 19.67
N ASN A 75 2.81 -8.64 20.83
CA ASN A 75 1.42 -9.09 20.94
C ASN A 75 0.39 -8.05 20.46
N GLN A 76 0.82 -6.81 20.22
CA GLN A 76 -0.04 -5.75 19.70
C GLN A 76 0.21 -5.51 18.21
N ILE A 77 1.17 -6.23 17.60
CA ILE A 77 1.56 -6.09 16.20
C ILE A 77 1.18 -7.35 15.44
N GLY A 78 0.47 -7.17 14.33
CA GLY A 78 0.27 -8.17 13.30
C GLY A 78 1.22 -7.89 12.13
N TYR A 79 1.91 -8.90 11.64
CA TYR A 79 2.79 -8.79 10.49
C TYR A 79 2.50 -9.84 9.42
N LEU A 80 2.18 -9.39 8.24
CA LEU A 80 2.06 -10.21 7.03
C LEU A 80 3.30 -9.97 6.16
N PRO A 81 4.25 -10.90 6.07
CA PRO A 81 5.40 -10.79 5.17
C PRO A 81 5.00 -11.01 3.71
N GLU A 82 5.79 -10.46 2.78
CA GLU A 82 5.67 -10.71 1.34
C GLU A 82 5.86 -12.19 1.01
N GLU A 83 6.83 -12.84 1.67
CA GLU A 83 7.10 -14.26 1.48
C GLU A 83 6.04 -15.12 2.17
N ARG A 84 5.54 -16.12 1.44
CA ARG A 84 4.53 -17.06 1.97
C ARG A 84 5.18 -18.09 2.87
N GLY A 85 4.92 -17.96 4.17
CA GLY A 85 5.54 -18.77 5.22
C GLY A 85 4.55 -19.59 6.04
N ILE A 86 3.58 -20.30 5.43
CA ILE A 86 2.73 -21.21 6.20
C ILE A 86 3.36 -22.60 6.36
N PHE A 87 3.12 -23.25 7.49
CA PHE A 87 3.55 -24.63 7.73
C PHE A 87 2.78 -25.60 6.83
N LYS A 88 3.40 -26.05 5.73
CA LYS A 88 2.77 -26.81 4.65
C LYS A 88 2.08 -28.09 5.13
N LYS A 89 2.66 -28.81 6.12
CA LYS A 89 2.15 -30.07 6.64
C LYS A 89 1.09 -29.93 7.75
N MET A 90 0.90 -28.71 8.27
CA MET A 90 -0.07 -28.44 9.35
C MET A 90 -1.46 -28.19 8.75
N LYS A 91 -2.52 -28.62 9.43
CA LYS A 91 -3.90 -28.28 9.04
C LYS A 91 -4.17 -26.81 9.30
N VAL A 92 -5.05 -26.22 8.50
CA VAL A 92 -5.38 -24.78 8.61
C VAL A 92 -5.85 -24.42 10.03
N LEU A 93 -6.76 -25.19 10.61
CA LEU A 93 -7.28 -24.92 11.95
C LEU A 93 -6.19 -24.99 13.04
N ASP A 94 -5.28 -25.97 12.92
CA ASP A 94 -4.17 -26.12 13.87
C ASP A 94 -3.16 -24.97 13.71
N LEU A 95 -2.93 -24.52 12.46
CA LEU A 95 -2.09 -23.36 12.16
C LEU A 95 -2.67 -22.07 12.80
N LEU A 96 -3.96 -21.84 12.64
CA LEU A 96 -4.66 -20.69 13.22
C LEU A 96 -4.64 -20.74 14.75
N SER A 97 -4.84 -21.94 15.35
CA SER A 97 -4.72 -22.14 16.79
C SER A 97 -3.32 -21.80 17.28
N TYR A 98 -2.30 -22.33 16.62
CA TYR A 98 -0.90 -22.10 16.96
C TYR A 98 -0.52 -20.61 16.94
N PHE A 99 -0.84 -19.90 15.85
CA PHE A 99 -0.51 -18.47 15.78
C PHE A 99 -1.32 -17.62 16.74
N GLY A 100 -2.58 -17.97 17.01
CA GLY A 100 -3.37 -17.29 18.03
C GLY A 100 -2.80 -17.47 19.44
N GLU A 101 -2.38 -18.69 19.77
CA GLU A 101 -1.76 -19.01 21.08
C GLU A 101 -0.40 -18.29 21.24
N LEU A 102 0.41 -18.21 20.18
CA LEU A 102 1.64 -17.42 20.20
C LEU A 102 1.40 -15.91 20.47
N LYS A 103 0.20 -15.42 20.16
CA LYS A 103 -0.23 -14.04 20.41
C LYS A 103 -1.05 -13.88 21.69
N GLY A 104 -1.07 -14.90 22.55
CA GLY A 104 -1.69 -14.86 23.90
C GLY A 104 -3.17 -15.21 23.94
N LEU A 105 -3.78 -15.69 22.84
CA LEU A 105 -5.14 -16.20 22.86
C LEU A 105 -5.17 -17.62 23.45
N SER A 106 -6.29 -18.02 24.07
CA SER A 106 -6.49 -19.43 24.41
C SER A 106 -6.71 -20.26 23.14
N SER A 107 -6.38 -21.58 23.19
CA SER A 107 -6.62 -22.49 22.05
C SER A 107 -8.09 -22.51 21.62
N LYS A 108 -9.03 -22.44 22.58
CA LYS A 108 -10.47 -22.37 22.31
C LYS A 108 -10.83 -21.09 21.54
N GLU A 109 -10.33 -19.95 21.98
CA GLU A 109 -10.59 -18.65 21.36
C GLU A 109 -9.94 -18.54 19.97
N SER A 110 -8.70 -19.04 19.84
CA SER A 110 -7.99 -19.08 18.56
C SER A 110 -8.74 -19.90 17.51
N LYS A 111 -9.26 -21.07 17.89
CA LYS A 111 -10.07 -21.92 17.00
C LYS A 111 -11.41 -21.28 16.66
N ARG A 112 -12.07 -20.63 17.61
CA ARG A 112 -13.34 -19.92 17.38
C ARG A 112 -13.14 -18.79 16.39
N ARG A 113 -12.22 -17.87 16.68
CA ARG A 113 -11.91 -16.73 15.78
C ARG A 113 -11.39 -17.20 14.44
N GLY A 114 -10.53 -18.23 14.42
CA GLY A 114 -10.02 -18.83 13.19
C GLY A 114 -11.14 -19.36 12.29
N SER A 115 -12.15 -20.01 12.86
CA SER A 115 -13.32 -20.50 12.12
C SER A 115 -14.16 -19.34 11.56
N GLU A 116 -14.39 -18.28 12.33
CA GLU A 116 -15.10 -17.08 11.89
C GLU A 116 -14.39 -16.37 10.73
N TRP A 117 -13.07 -16.20 10.86
CA TRP A 117 -12.25 -15.59 9.81
C TRP A 117 -12.19 -16.43 8.54
N THR A 118 -12.09 -17.77 8.65
CA THR A 118 -12.07 -18.63 7.47
C THR A 118 -13.43 -18.66 6.76
N GLU A 119 -14.53 -18.62 7.49
CA GLU A 119 -15.86 -18.47 6.89
C GLU A 119 -15.98 -17.14 6.13
N ARG A 120 -15.55 -16.06 6.75
CA ARG A 120 -15.57 -14.72 6.15
C ARG A 120 -14.73 -14.60 4.87
N LEU A 121 -13.55 -15.22 4.84
CA LEU A 121 -12.65 -15.18 3.67
C LEU A 121 -12.87 -16.32 2.66
N GLY A 122 -13.98 -17.08 2.81
CA GLY A 122 -14.37 -18.15 1.88
C GLY A 122 -13.48 -19.39 1.97
N LEU A 123 -12.95 -19.72 3.16
CA LEU A 123 -12.06 -20.85 3.40
C LEU A 123 -12.63 -21.89 4.39
N LYS A 124 -13.92 -21.84 4.72
CA LYS A 124 -14.57 -22.70 5.72
C LYS A 124 -14.31 -24.19 5.50
N ASP A 125 -14.45 -24.64 4.24
CA ASP A 125 -14.28 -26.04 3.86
C ASP A 125 -12.83 -26.52 3.91
N TRP A 126 -11.88 -25.59 4.08
CA TRP A 126 -10.45 -25.87 4.07
C TRP A 126 -9.83 -26.00 5.48
N LEU A 127 -10.61 -25.78 6.55
CA LEU A 127 -10.14 -25.83 7.93
C LEU A 127 -9.41 -27.11 8.32
N LYS A 128 -9.86 -28.25 7.77
CA LYS A 128 -9.27 -29.59 8.03
C LYS A 128 -8.19 -29.99 7.03
N LYS A 129 -7.96 -29.18 6.00
CA LYS A 129 -6.95 -29.42 4.95
C LYS A 129 -5.59 -28.92 5.39
N LYS A 130 -4.53 -29.52 4.82
CA LYS A 130 -3.15 -29.09 5.07
C LYS A 130 -2.80 -27.85 4.24
N GLY A 131 -1.83 -27.06 4.69
CA GLY A 131 -1.33 -25.87 3.99
C GLY A 131 -0.85 -26.15 2.56
N GLU A 132 -0.29 -27.35 2.29
CA GLU A 132 0.16 -27.77 0.96
C GLU A 132 -0.97 -28.05 -0.03
N GLU A 133 -2.20 -28.29 0.45
CA GLU A 133 -3.39 -28.52 -0.39
C GLU A 133 -4.03 -27.19 -0.85
N LEU A 134 -3.60 -26.06 -0.32
CA LEU A 134 -4.15 -24.74 -0.61
C LEU A 134 -3.51 -24.12 -1.86
N SER A 135 -4.30 -23.42 -2.66
CA SER A 135 -3.77 -22.55 -3.72
C SER A 135 -2.94 -21.40 -3.11
N LYS A 136 -2.12 -20.76 -3.93
CA LYS A 136 -1.30 -19.61 -3.50
C LYS A 136 -2.14 -18.49 -2.88
N GLY A 137 -3.29 -18.14 -3.48
CA GLY A 137 -4.21 -17.12 -2.95
C GLY A 137 -4.86 -17.54 -1.62
N MET A 138 -5.21 -18.83 -1.49
CA MET A 138 -5.74 -19.37 -0.24
C MET A 138 -4.70 -19.36 0.88
N GLN A 139 -3.44 -19.69 0.57
CA GLN A 139 -2.33 -19.58 1.52
C GLN A 139 -2.15 -18.13 2.02
N GLN A 140 -2.24 -17.16 1.12
CA GLN A 140 -2.19 -15.73 1.46
C GLN A 140 -3.32 -15.33 2.42
N LYS A 141 -4.56 -15.77 2.12
CA LYS A 141 -5.70 -15.53 3.02
C LYS A 141 -5.51 -16.15 4.40
N VAL A 142 -5.01 -17.40 4.48
CA VAL A 142 -4.71 -18.06 5.78
C VAL A 142 -3.63 -17.30 6.54
N GLN A 143 -2.57 -16.87 5.86
CA GLN A 143 -1.50 -16.08 6.48
C GLN A 143 -2.01 -14.74 6.98
N PHE A 144 -2.89 -14.08 6.22
CA PHE A 144 -3.56 -12.87 6.67
C PHE A 144 -4.41 -13.12 7.91
N ILE A 145 -5.19 -14.21 7.97
CA ILE A 145 -5.97 -14.58 9.17
C ILE A 145 -5.05 -14.72 10.38
N CYS A 146 -3.93 -15.45 10.27
CA CYS A 146 -2.93 -15.58 11.34
C CYS A 146 -2.45 -14.22 11.85
N THR A 147 -2.36 -13.25 10.96
CA THR A 147 -1.85 -11.91 11.25
C THR A 147 -2.86 -11.05 12.03
N VAL A 148 -4.17 -11.24 11.80
CA VAL A 148 -5.23 -10.39 12.39
C VAL A 148 -6.00 -11.05 13.53
N LEU A 149 -5.80 -12.34 13.78
CA LEU A 149 -6.57 -13.17 14.70
C LEU A 149 -6.61 -12.62 16.14
N HIS A 150 -5.52 -11.98 16.57
CA HIS A 150 -5.35 -11.41 17.91
C HIS A 150 -5.74 -9.92 17.99
N GLU A 151 -6.37 -9.36 16.96
CA GLU A 151 -6.83 -7.97 16.88
C GLU A 151 -5.72 -6.95 17.18
N PRO A 152 -4.68 -6.91 16.34
CA PRO A 152 -3.51 -6.06 16.57
C PRO A 152 -3.87 -4.57 16.53
N LYS A 153 -3.18 -3.75 17.35
CA LYS A 153 -3.25 -2.28 17.29
C LYS A 153 -2.48 -1.72 16.10
N LEU A 154 -1.38 -2.39 15.72
CA LEU A 154 -0.58 -2.07 14.52
C LEU A 154 -0.59 -3.28 13.60
N LEU A 155 -1.12 -3.11 12.41
CA LEU A 155 -1.13 -4.12 11.37
C LEU A 155 -0.15 -3.70 10.27
N ILE A 156 0.90 -4.51 10.07
CA ILE A 156 1.92 -4.28 9.03
C ILE A 156 1.75 -5.34 7.95
N LEU A 157 1.54 -4.89 6.71
CA LEU A 157 1.27 -5.75 5.57
C LEU A 157 2.30 -5.48 4.46
N ASP A 158 3.15 -6.44 4.16
CA ASP A 158 4.15 -6.34 3.08
C ASP A 158 3.61 -7.01 1.83
N GLU A 159 3.30 -6.21 0.78
CA GLU A 159 2.70 -6.64 -0.50
C GLU A 159 1.46 -7.55 -0.33
N PRO A 160 0.42 -7.14 0.44
CA PRO A 160 -0.68 -8.01 0.86
C PRO A 160 -1.53 -8.57 -0.29
N PHE A 161 -1.53 -7.91 -1.44
CA PHE A 161 -2.37 -8.26 -2.59
C PHE A 161 -1.66 -9.13 -3.62
N SER A 162 -0.37 -9.42 -3.41
CA SER A 162 0.42 -10.22 -4.35
C SER A 162 -0.16 -11.61 -4.56
N GLY A 163 -0.49 -11.94 -5.83
CA GLY A 163 -0.97 -13.25 -6.23
C GLY A 163 -2.39 -13.59 -5.78
N LEU A 164 -3.20 -12.60 -5.44
CA LEU A 164 -4.64 -12.72 -5.28
C LEU A 164 -5.35 -12.43 -6.61
N ASP A 165 -6.48 -13.11 -6.83
CA ASP A 165 -7.44 -12.74 -7.85
C ASP A 165 -8.19 -11.45 -7.48
N PRO A 166 -8.84 -10.75 -8.44
CA PRO A 166 -9.49 -9.48 -8.18
C PRO A 166 -10.56 -9.54 -7.07
N ILE A 167 -11.36 -10.61 -7.02
CA ILE A 167 -12.43 -10.78 -6.02
C ILE A 167 -11.80 -10.93 -4.62
N SER A 168 -10.77 -11.75 -4.50
CA SER A 168 -10.03 -11.95 -3.25
C SER A 168 -9.31 -10.68 -2.80
N MET A 169 -8.81 -9.89 -3.75
CA MET A 169 -8.17 -8.60 -3.47
C MET A 169 -9.18 -7.60 -2.90
N ASP A 170 -10.36 -7.46 -3.49
CA ASP A 170 -11.39 -6.53 -3.00
C ASP A 170 -11.91 -6.95 -1.62
N LEU A 171 -12.15 -8.24 -1.40
CA LEU A 171 -12.51 -8.78 -0.08
C LEU A 171 -11.45 -8.45 0.99
N LEU A 172 -10.17 -8.55 0.64
CA LEU A 172 -9.08 -8.25 1.56
C LEU A 172 -9.00 -6.74 1.84
N LYS A 173 -9.21 -5.87 0.83
CA LYS A 173 -9.27 -4.42 1.01
C LYS A 173 -10.40 -4.00 1.97
N ASP A 174 -11.60 -4.53 1.77
CA ASP A 174 -12.75 -4.27 2.64
C ASP A 174 -12.45 -4.72 4.08
N THR A 175 -11.82 -5.87 4.23
CA THR A 175 -11.40 -6.39 5.54
C THR A 175 -10.39 -5.46 6.22
N ILE A 176 -9.42 -4.92 5.49
CA ILE A 176 -8.43 -3.96 5.99
C ILE A 176 -9.14 -2.68 6.47
N LEU A 177 -10.08 -2.14 5.69
CA LEU A 177 -10.84 -0.94 6.07
C LEU A 177 -11.70 -1.17 7.31
N GLU A 178 -12.29 -2.36 7.48
CA GLU A 178 -13.03 -2.70 8.69
C GLU A 178 -12.11 -2.81 9.94
N LEU A 179 -10.91 -3.38 9.79
CA LEU A 179 -9.93 -3.42 10.89
C LEU A 179 -9.51 -2.00 11.29
N LYS A 180 -9.31 -1.11 10.32
CA LYS A 180 -9.08 0.30 10.58
C LYS A 180 -10.26 0.93 11.33
N ALA A 181 -11.50 0.69 10.89
CA ALA A 181 -12.70 1.22 11.55
C ALA A 181 -12.84 0.72 13.00
N LYS A 182 -12.27 -0.44 13.34
CA LYS A 182 -12.18 -0.98 14.71
C LYS A 182 -11.02 -0.39 15.52
N GLY A 183 -10.25 0.53 14.95
CA GLY A 183 -9.18 1.27 15.63
C GLY A 183 -7.76 0.75 15.37
N SER A 184 -7.56 -0.24 14.51
CA SER A 184 -6.21 -0.65 14.12
C SER A 184 -5.52 0.43 13.28
N THR A 185 -4.26 0.70 13.55
CA THR A 185 -3.36 1.48 12.68
C THR A 185 -2.76 0.53 11.66
N ILE A 186 -2.81 0.88 10.38
CA ILE A 186 -2.41 -0.01 9.30
C ILE A 186 -1.26 0.62 8.51
N LEU A 187 -0.15 -0.08 8.45
CA LEU A 187 0.99 0.23 7.60
C LEU A 187 1.09 -0.85 6.52
N PHE A 188 1.01 -0.49 5.25
CA PHE A 188 1.26 -1.47 4.22
C PHE A 188 2.24 -0.98 3.16
N SER A 189 3.03 -1.90 2.63
CA SER A 189 3.93 -1.64 1.52
C SER A 189 3.34 -2.17 0.23
N THR A 190 3.54 -1.42 -0.85
CA THR A 190 3.22 -1.90 -2.19
C THR A 190 3.95 -1.11 -3.28
N HIS A 191 4.14 -1.75 -4.44
CA HIS A 191 4.51 -1.10 -5.69
C HIS A 191 3.28 -0.80 -6.58
N GLN A 192 2.08 -1.27 -6.19
CA GLN A 192 0.82 -1.09 -6.93
C GLN A 192 0.15 0.22 -6.50
N MET A 193 0.35 1.27 -7.29
CA MET A 193 -0.15 2.63 -6.97
C MET A 193 -1.67 2.69 -6.89
N ASP A 194 -2.39 1.95 -7.74
CA ASP A 194 -3.87 1.91 -7.75
C ASP A 194 -4.45 1.34 -6.44
N SER A 195 -3.81 0.31 -5.88
CA SER A 195 -4.21 -0.27 -4.60
C SER A 195 -3.97 0.71 -3.44
N ALA A 196 -2.85 1.43 -3.48
CA ALA A 196 -2.54 2.47 -2.51
C ALA A 196 -3.54 3.63 -2.58
N GLU A 197 -3.88 4.06 -3.79
CA GLU A 197 -4.82 5.16 -4.02
C GLU A 197 -6.22 4.91 -3.45
N ARG A 198 -6.65 3.65 -3.48
CA ARG A 198 -7.96 3.24 -2.95
C ARG A 198 -7.99 3.05 -1.43
N LEU A 199 -6.86 2.75 -0.81
CA LEU A 199 -6.81 2.37 0.60
C LEU A 199 -6.18 3.41 1.51
N CYS A 200 -5.15 4.12 1.03
CA CYS A 200 -4.34 4.99 1.87
C CYS A 200 -4.99 6.33 2.16
N GLU A 201 -4.86 6.76 3.39
CA GLU A 201 -5.09 8.17 3.79
C GLU A 201 -3.79 8.95 3.76
N TYR A 202 -2.68 8.27 4.07
CA TYR A 202 -1.32 8.81 4.07
C TYR A 202 -0.41 7.92 3.25
N ILE A 203 0.59 8.51 2.64
CA ILE A 203 1.58 7.80 1.84
C ILE A 203 2.98 8.33 2.10
N CYS A 204 3.96 7.43 2.04
CA CYS A 204 5.37 7.75 1.90
C CYS A 204 5.91 7.05 0.66
N LEU A 205 6.44 7.81 -0.27
CA LEU A 205 7.06 7.30 -1.48
C LEU A 205 8.56 7.18 -1.27
N ILE A 206 9.08 5.97 -1.44
CA ILE A 206 10.50 5.67 -1.29
C ILE A 206 11.09 5.26 -2.64
N ASN A 207 12.23 5.82 -2.97
CA ASN A 207 13.02 5.41 -4.13
C ASN A 207 14.49 5.32 -3.74
N ARG A 208 15.17 4.20 -4.07
CA ARG A 208 16.60 3.96 -3.78
C ARG A 208 16.98 4.27 -2.32
N GLY A 209 16.15 3.84 -1.37
CA GLY A 209 16.37 4.01 0.07
C GLY A 209 16.02 5.39 0.62
N THR A 210 15.67 6.36 -0.20
CA THR A 210 15.37 7.74 0.20
C THR A 210 13.88 8.05 0.10
N LYS A 211 13.38 8.90 1.00
CA LYS A 211 12.01 9.43 0.94
C LYS A 211 11.93 10.50 -0.15
N VAL A 212 11.05 10.28 -1.14
CA VAL A 212 10.79 11.21 -2.24
C VAL A 212 9.62 12.12 -1.91
N LEU A 213 8.60 11.56 -1.26
CA LEU A 213 7.34 12.23 -0.99
C LEU A 213 6.69 11.62 0.25
N ASP A 214 6.02 12.45 1.06
CA ASP A 214 5.34 12.00 2.28
C ASP A 214 4.18 12.96 2.60
N GLY A 215 3.06 12.40 3.07
CA GLY A 215 1.94 13.21 3.54
C GLY A 215 0.58 12.58 3.31
N ARG A 216 -0.46 13.38 3.58
CA ARG A 216 -1.84 13.00 3.35
C ARG A 216 -2.11 12.89 1.85
N LEU A 217 -2.63 11.74 1.40
CA LEU A 217 -2.84 11.45 -0.03
C LEU A 217 -3.57 12.59 -0.77
N ALA A 218 -4.67 13.09 -0.19
CA ALA A 218 -5.44 14.17 -0.78
C ALA A 218 -4.66 15.49 -0.89
N GLU A 219 -3.73 15.76 0.02
CA GLU A 219 -2.87 16.96 -0.01
C GLU A 219 -1.75 16.81 -1.04
N VAL A 220 -1.16 15.61 -1.09
CA VAL A 220 -0.19 15.24 -2.10
C VAL A 220 -0.77 15.42 -3.49
N LYS A 221 -1.94 14.85 -3.77
CA LYS A 221 -2.61 14.99 -5.07
C LYS A 221 -2.91 16.45 -5.41
N ARG A 222 -3.40 17.23 -4.44
CA ARG A 222 -3.66 18.67 -4.64
C ARG A 222 -2.39 19.47 -4.93
N GLY A 223 -1.26 19.11 -4.29
CA GLY A 223 0.03 19.76 -4.52
C GLY A 223 0.56 19.59 -5.94
N PHE A 224 0.22 18.47 -6.59
CA PHE A 224 0.53 18.24 -8.01
C PHE A 224 -0.49 18.88 -8.98
N GLY A 225 -1.54 19.52 -8.46
CA GLY A 225 -2.53 20.30 -9.20
C GLY A 225 -3.58 19.47 -9.94
N LYS A 226 -4.64 20.15 -10.39
CA LYS A 226 -5.63 19.58 -11.32
C LYS A 226 -5.14 19.77 -12.75
N SER A 227 -3.98 19.22 -13.08
CA SER A 227 -3.35 19.40 -14.39
C SER A 227 -3.57 18.22 -15.33
N SER A 228 -4.34 17.21 -14.92
CA SER A 228 -4.68 16.05 -15.75
C SER A 228 -6.14 16.11 -16.23
N LEU A 229 -6.34 15.68 -17.47
CA LEU A 229 -7.64 15.55 -18.11
C LEU A 229 -7.83 14.12 -18.59
N ALA A 230 -8.94 13.47 -18.24
CA ALA A 230 -9.36 12.27 -18.94
C ALA A 230 -10.14 12.67 -20.19
N VAL A 231 -9.63 12.25 -21.35
CA VAL A 231 -10.22 12.54 -22.65
C VAL A 231 -10.49 11.24 -23.39
N SER A 232 -11.71 11.07 -23.88
CA SER A 232 -12.06 9.99 -24.81
C SER A 232 -12.73 10.64 -26.04
N VAL A 233 -12.19 10.39 -27.20
CA VAL A 233 -12.68 10.89 -28.47
C VAL A 233 -12.88 9.75 -29.46
N GLU A 234 -13.70 9.98 -30.48
CA GLU A 234 -13.90 9.04 -31.57
C GLU A 234 -12.80 9.18 -32.61
N GLY A 235 -12.22 8.08 -33.07
CA GLY A 235 -11.21 8.04 -34.12
C GLY A 235 -9.78 8.15 -33.64
N ASP A 236 -8.91 8.71 -34.49
CA ASP A 236 -7.49 8.89 -34.22
C ASP A 236 -7.25 9.94 -33.14
N CYS A 237 -6.45 9.57 -32.13
CA CYS A 237 -6.10 10.41 -30.97
C CYS A 237 -4.64 10.93 -31.03
N SER A 238 -3.88 10.65 -32.11
CA SER A 238 -2.45 10.96 -32.19
C SER A 238 -2.17 12.48 -32.09
N TYR A 239 -3.07 13.31 -32.61
CA TYR A 239 -2.96 14.75 -32.56
C TYR A 239 -3.02 15.37 -31.14
N LEU A 240 -3.52 14.65 -30.16
CA LEU A 240 -3.66 15.16 -28.79
C LEU A 240 -2.33 15.57 -28.17
N SER A 241 -1.24 14.90 -28.55
CA SER A 241 0.11 15.21 -28.08
C SER A 241 0.66 16.54 -28.64
N ASP A 242 0.16 16.97 -29.78
CA ASP A 242 0.64 18.15 -30.51
C ASP A 242 -0.16 19.42 -30.18
N LEU A 243 -1.21 19.28 -29.32
CA LEU A 243 -2.07 20.42 -28.99
C LEU A 243 -1.36 21.41 -28.05
N PRO A 244 -1.56 22.73 -28.28
CA PRO A 244 -1.01 23.77 -27.43
C PRO A 244 -1.50 23.60 -25.96
N GLY A 245 -0.55 23.63 -25.02
CA GLY A 245 -0.86 23.49 -23.60
C GLY A 245 -0.92 22.03 -23.10
N VAL A 246 -0.61 21.05 -23.94
CA VAL A 246 -0.41 19.66 -23.60
C VAL A 246 1.07 19.42 -23.29
N ALA A 247 1.38 18.88 -22.11
CA ALA A 247 2.73 18.50 -21.72
C ALA A 247 3.01 17.03 -22.01
N ARG A 248 1.98 16.17 -21.85
CA ARG A 248 2.10 14.72 -22.02
C ARG A 248 0.72 14.10 -22.22
N VAL A 249 0.68 13.00 -22.98
CA VAL A 249 -0.51 12.15 -23.16
C VAL A 249 -0.13 10.71 -22.79
N ASP A 250 -0.87 10.11 -21.86
CA ASP A 250 -0.75 8.71 -21.47
C ASP A 250 -1.99 7.95 -21.93
N ASP A 251 -1.79 6.76 -22.52
CA ASP A 251 -2.86 5.93 -23.07
C ASP A 251 -3.30 4.85 -22.07
N TYR A 252 -4.57 4.90 -21.65
CA TYR A 252 -5.19 3.89 -20.78
C TYR A 252 -6.17 2.98 -21.54
N GLY A 253 -6.13 3.00 -22.88
CA GLY A 253 -6.97 2.20 -23.75
C GLY A 253 -8.38 2.74 -23.88
N THR A 254 -9.13 2.89 -22.79
CA THR A 254 -10.51 3.40 -22.77
C THR A 254 -10.59 4.93 -22.78
N TYR A 255 -9.52 5.61 -22.37
CA TYR A 255 -9.36 7.06 -22.38
C TYR A 255 -7.87 7.42 -22.45
N LYS A 256 -7.59 8.66 -22.82
CA LYS A 256 -6.25 9.25 -22.73
C LYS A 256 -6.18 10.18 -21.53
N GLU A 257 -5.12 10.07 -20.72
CA GLU A 257 -4.82 11.07 -19.70
C GLU A 257 -3.92 12.14 -20.31
N ILE A 258 -4.45 13.35 -20.43
CA ILE A 258 -3.71 14.51 -20.94
C ILE A 258 -3.22 15.32 -19.75
N ARG A 259 -1.91 15.51 -19.66
CA ARG A 259 -1.32 16.43 -18.69
C ARG A 259 -1.18 17.81 -19.32
N LEU A 260 -1.70 18.81 -18.63
CA LEU A 260 -1.55 20.19 -19.05
C LEU A 260 -0.16 20.73 -18.71
N ALA A 261 0.42 21.49 -19.62
CA ALA A 261 1.59 22.31 -19.34
C ALA A 261 1.25 23.44 -18.35
N ASN A 262 2.25 24.03 -17.69
CA ASN A 262 2.05 25.18 -16.81
C ASN A 262 1.32 26.30 -17.54
N GLY A 263 0.15 26.71 -17.00
CA GLY A 263 -0.71 27.71 -17.65
C GLY A 263 -1.64 27.15 -18.74
N GLY A 264 -1.65 25.84 -18.96
CA GLY A 264 -2.58 25.19 -19.89
C GLY A 264 -4.05 25.43 -19.49
N ASN A 265 -4.88 25.75 -20.49
CA ASN A 265 -6.29 26.04 -20.28
C ASN A 265 -7.16 24.90 -20.79
N SER A 266 -7.79 24.17 -19.86
CA SER A 266 -8.65 23.01 -20.16
C SER A 266 -9.84 23.37 -21.08
N GLN A 267 -10.41 24.58 -20.94
CA GLN A 267 -11.54 25.00 -21.77
C GLN A 267 -11.12 25.25 -23.24
N LYS A 268 -9.95 25.86 -23.44
CA LYS A 268 -9.40 26.02 -24.80
C LYS A 268 -9.09 24.67 -25.43
N LEU A 269 -8.53 23.75 -24.62
CA LEU A 269 -8.23 22.42 -25.11
C LEU A 269 -9.51 21.64 -25.46
N LEU A 270 -10.59 21.79 -24.67
CA LEU A 270 -11.89 21.19 -25.00
C LEU A 270 -12.43 21.71 -26.32
N GLN A 271 -12.36 23.04 -26.57
CA GLN A 271 -12.78 23.64 -27.82
C GLN A 271 -12.00 23.10 -29.01
N GLU A 272 -10.67 22.98 -28.87
CA GLU A 272 -9.80 22.47 -29.94
C GLU A 272 -10.11 20.99 -30.24
N ILE A 273 -10.26 20.15 -29.20
CA ILE A 273 -10.58 18.73 -29.39
C ILE A 273 -11.96 18.56 -30.00
N SER A 274 -12.97 19.29 -29.51
CA SER A 274 -14.35 19.18 -30.03
C SER A 274 -14.53 19.70 -31.46
N SER A 275 -13.60 20.54 -31.93
CA SER A 275 -13.59 20.97 -33.34
C SER A 275 -13.05 19.90 -34.30
N ARG A 276 -12.29 18.91 -33.78
CA ARG A 276 -11.62 17.87 -34.58
C ARG A 276 -12.24 16.48 -34.43
N SER A 277 -12.87 16.21 -33.31
CA SER A 277 -13.37 14.87 -32.97
C SER A 277 -14.63 14.93 -32.10
N VAL A 278 -15.46 13.88 -32.16
CA VAL A 278 -16.57 13.71 -31.21
C VAL A 278 -16.01 13.35 -29.85
N VAL A 279 -16.32 14.15 -28.83
CA VAL A 279 -15.82 13.97 -27.47
C VAL A 279 -16.82 13.16 -26.66
N HIS A 280 -16.43 11.98 -26.19
CA HIS A 280 -17.25 11.12 -25.33
C HIS A 280 -17.00 11.38 -23.84
N ARG A 281 -15.75 11.77 -23.49
CA ARG A 281 -15.36 12.11 -22.11
C ARG A 281 -14.37 13.27 -22.12
N PHE A 282 -14.61 14.24 -21.25
CA PHE A 282 -13.67 15.30 -20.94
C PHE A 282 -13.84 15.68 -19.47
N GLU A 283 -12.91 15.26 -18.64
CA GLU A 283 -13.01 15.38 -17.19
C GLU A 283 -11.68 15.86 -16.60
N LEU A 284 -11.75 16.92 -15.79
CA LEU A 284 -10.60 17.35 -14.98
C LEU A 284 -10.37 16.33 -13.87
N MET A 285 -9.22 15.69 -13.92
CA MET A 285 -8.83 14.68 -12.94
C MET A 285 -7.74 15.20 -12.03
N GLU A 286 -7.77 14.70 -10.80
CA GLU A 286 -6.57 14.71 -9.96
C GLU A 286 -5.56 13.72 -10.57
N PRO A 287 -4.24 14.03 -10.54
CA PRO A 287 -3.24 13.12 -11.08
C PRO A 287 -3.27 11.79 -10.33
N SER A 288 -3.08 10.70 -11.07
CA SER A 288 -2.92 9.38 -10.46
C SER A 288 -1.64 9.32 -9.63
N LEU A 289 -1.62 8.48 -8.58
CA LEU A 289 -0.39 8.24 -7.81
C LEU A 289 0.77 7.76 -8.69
N HIS A 290 0.46 7.02 -9.75
CA HIS A 290 1.47 6.58 -10.72
C HIS A 290 2.16 7.77 -11.40
N ASN A 291 1.40 8.76 -11.86
CA ASN A 291 1.95 9.95 -12.51
C ASN A 291 2.70 10.83 -11.52
N ILE A 292 2.18 10.99 -10.30
CA ILE A 292 2.88 11.67 -9.21
C ILE A 292 4.23 11.01 -8.93
N PHE A 293 4.26 9.68 -8.87
CA PHE A 293 5.51 8.92 -8.66
C PHE A 293 6.56 9.22 -9.73
N ILE A 294 6.18 9.10 -11.02
CA ILE A 294 7.11 9.35 -12.13
C ILE A 294 7.69 10.78 -12.06
N GLU A 295 6.84 11.76 -11.77
CA GLU A 295 7.26 13.15 -11.67
C GLU A 295 8.19 13.41 -10.49
N ALA A 296 7.83 12.90 -9.31
CA ALA A 296 8.59 13.07 -8.10
C ALA A 296 10.00 12.43 -8.22
N VAL A 297 10.09 11.25 -8.85
CA VAL A 297 11.39 10.58 -9.08
C VAL A 297 12.23 11.36 -10.09
N ARG A 298 11.66 11.81 -11.21
CA ARG A 298 12.40 12.63 -12.21
C ARG A 298 12.88 13.95 -11.61
N GLY A 299 12.05 14.59 -10.78
CA GLY A 299 12.43 15.83 -10.09
C GLY A 299 13.55 15.65 -9.05
N SER A 300 13.72 14.43 -8.52
CA SER A 300 14.80 14.08 -7.58
C SER A 300 16.13 13.71 -8.28
N GLU A 301 16.09 13.22 -9.52
CA GLU A 301 17.29 12.87 -10.31
C GLU A 301 17.92 14.10 -11.01
N GLY A 302 17.22 15.23 -11.07
CA GLY A 302 17.70 16.49 -11.65
C GLY A 302 18.33 17.48 -10.66
N LYS A 303 18.44 17.09 -9.40
CA LYS A 303 19.10 17.84 -8.33
C LYS A 303 20.36 17.11 -7.87
#